data_d3b67a56e9eed8a2a7b577dbaeebbecb
#
_entry.id   d3b67a56e9eed8a2a7b577dbaeebbecb
#
_cell.length_a   1.000
_cell.length_b   1.000
_cell.length_c   1.000
_cell.angle_alpha   90.00
_cell.angle_beta   90.00
_cell.angle_gamma   90.00
#
_symmetry.space_group_name_H-M   'P 1'
#
loop_
_entity.id
_entity.type
_entity.pdbx_description
1 polymer ?
#
loop_
_entity_poly.entity_id
_entity_poly.type
_entity_poly.pdbx_seq_one_letter_code
_entity_poly.pdbx_strand_id
1 'polypeptide(L)'
;LLKNSSEELLKQDIEWHIVPCIDPDGARLNEGWTQQAFTHENYMKHFHKQAYKDQADFSFPMNYKGLVFDQPTPEAQVLMKVLDRAKPDFYTTTHNGYIGGCYFVGSEDFGQPVYQAFNQLLEKYNLPLRASNHADGIAAGYAPGVLELPLIDANYGYFKQFGIDWGLWDLGGQMSYDYLKEIKPSAVAFYSEPAYGYHPDILSEKETDIPLRQLALRLDADSKFIKTLVLEEWDKVKDDVDKTSPFYKKSKHYILKAQDHLQDFLPDFILRPEKSLLFDS
;
A
#
# COMPACT_ATOMS: atom_id res chain seq x y z
N LEU A 1 -3.74 -16.25 14.87
CA LEU A 1 -4.07 -15.35 15.99
C LEU A 1 -5.18 -15.97 16.83
N LEU A 2 -6.39 -16.10 16.34
CA LEU A 2 -7.55 -16.59 17.10
C LEU A 2 -7.35 -17.98 17.70
N LYS A 3 -6.63 -18.88 17.05
CA LYS A 3 -6.43 -20.24 17.53
C LYS A 3 -5.48 -20.35 18.74
N ASN A 4 -4.54 -19.42 18.87
CA ASN A 4 -3.47 -19.48 19.89
C ASN A 4 -3.63 -18.46 21.03
N SER A 5 -4.50 -17.47 20.88
CA SER A 5 -4.69 -16.38 21.85
C SER A 5 -6.15 -16.19 22.25
N SER A 6 -7.04 -17.12 21.87
CA SER A 6 -8.49 -16.98 22.10
C SER A 6 -8.88 -16.84 23.57
N GLU A 7 -8.21 -17.55 24.47
CA GLU A 7 -8.53 -17.47 25.90
C GLU A 7 -8.14 -16.12 26.53
N GLU A 8 -7.04 -15.52 26.11
CA GLU A 8 -6.62 -14.20 26.59
C GLU A 8 -7.49 -13.07 25.98
N LEU A 9 -7.82 -13.19 24.70
CA LEU A 9 -8.69 -12.23 24.02
C LEU A 9 -10.12 -12.25 24.55
N LEU A 10 -10.65 -13.44 24.87
CA LEU A 10 -11.99 -13.59 25.42
C LEU A 10 -12.13 -13.14 26.88
N LYS A 11 -11.02 -13.01 27.61
CA LYS A 11 -10.99 -12.44 28.97
C LYS A 11 -11.04 -10.92 29.00
N GLN A 12 -10.81 -10.27 27.86
CA GLN A 12 -10.87 -8.82 27.73
C GLN A 12 -12.32 -8.42 27.44
N ASP A 13 -12.77 -7.30 27.99
CA ASP A 13 -14.07 -6.70 27.70
C ASP A 13 -14.01 -5.98 26.33
N ILE A 14 -13.83 -6.77 25.28
CA ILE A 14 -13.68 -6.30 23.90
C ILE A 14 -14.63 -7.11 23.00
N GLU A 15 -15.45 -6.42 22.24
CA GLU A 15 -16.22 -7.00 21.14
C GLU A 15 -15.38 -7.02 19.85
N TRP A 16 -15.19 -8.21 19.29
CA TRP A 16 -14.41 -8.41 18.08
C TRP A 16 -15.29 -8.62 16.86
N HIS A 17 -15.13 -7.78 15.85
CA HIS A 17 -15.72 -7.96 14.53
C HIS A 17 -14.61 -8.37 13.56
N ILE A 18 -14.70 -9.58 12.99
CA ILE A 18 -13.62 -10.16 12.19
C ILE A 18 -14.12 -10.44 10.78
N VAL A 19 -13.46 -9.84 9.81
CA VAL A 19 -13.63 -10.12 8.37
C VAL A 19 -12.40 -10.90 7.92
N PRO A 20 -12.47 -12.25 7.80
CA PRO A 20 -11.30 -13.08 7.56
C PRO A 20 -10.68 -12.92 6.17
N CYS A 21 -11.47 -12.52 5.18
CA CYS A 21 -11.01 -12.21 3.82
C CYS A 21 -11.97 -11.18 3.22
N ILE A 22 -11.45 -10.01 2.93
CA ILE A 22 -12.26 -8.93 2.34
C ILE A 22 -12.35 -9.06 0.80
N ASP A 23 -11.36 -9.67 0.16
CA ASP A 23 -11.27 -9.85 -1.30
C ASP A 23 -11.12 -11.34 -1.65
N PRO A 24 -12.22 -12.13 -1.61
CA PRO A 24 -12.16 -13.56 -1.92
C PRO A 24 -11.82 -13.86 -3.38
N ASP A 25 -12.21 -12.99 -4.30
CA ASP A 25 -11.94 -13.16 -5.72
C ASP A 25 -10.48 -12.90 -6.04
N GLY A 26 -9.92 -11.82 -5.50
CA GLY A 26 -8.48 -11.56 -5.58
C GLY A 26 -7.65 -12.64 -4.91
N ALA A 27 -8.09 -13.19 -3.78
CA ALA A 27 -7.42 -14.31 -3.13
C ALA A 27 -7.36 -15.53 -4.04
N ARG A 28 -8.46 -15.90 -4.72
CA ARG A 28 -8.51 -17.00 -5.70
C ARG A 28 -7.58 -16.76 -6.89
N LEU A 29 -7.53 -15.56 -7.43
CA LEU A 29 -6.65 -15.22 -8.54
C LEU A 29 -5.16 -15.31 -8.18
N ASN A 30 -4.84 -15.27 -6.90
CA ASN A 30 -3.48 -15.38 -6.37
C ASN A 30 -3.12 -16.82 -5.88
N GLU A 31 -4.03 -17.78 -5.92
CA GLU A 31 -3.78 -19.18 -5.47
C GLU A 31 -2.60 -19.83 -6.18
N GLY A 32 -2.33 -19.47 -7.43
CA GLY A 32 -1.21 -20.00 -8.20
C GLY A 32 0.16 -19.80 -7.56
N TRP A 33 0.32 -18.79 -6.69
CA TRP A 33 1.56 -18.56 -5.95
C TRP A 33 1.39 -18.66 -4.42
N THR A 34 0.21 -18.36 -3.86
CA THR A 34 0.01 -18.39 -2.40
C THR A 34 -0.09 -19.81 -1.83
N GLN A 35 -0.49 -20.79 -2.64
CA GLN A 35 -0.61 -22.20 -2.24
C GLN A 35 0.66 -23.02 -2.49
N GLN A 36 1.73 -22.41 -2.95
CA GLN A 36 3.00 -23.07 -3.25
C GLN A 36 4.14 -22.40 -2.47
N ALA A 37 5.30 -23.05 -2.46
CA ALA A 37 6.50 -22.42 -1.94
C ALA A 37 6.78 -21.11 -2.70
N PHE A 38 7.02 -20.04 -1.97
CA PHE A 38 7.28 -18.74 -2.57
C PHE A 38 8.58 -18.79 -3.39
N THR A 39 8.47 -18.49 -4.67
CA THR A 39 9.59 -18.18 -5.56
C THR A 39 9.27 -16.90 -6.31
N HIS A 40 10.29 -16.12 -6.63
CA HIS A 40 10.11 -14.89 -7.40
C HIS A 40 9.44 -15.17 -8.76
N GLU A 41 9.87 -16.22 -9.45
CA GLU A 41 9.29 -16.62 -10.73
C GLU A 41 7.82 -16.98 -10.61
N ASN A 42 7.44 -17.79 -9.61
CA ASN A 42 6.06 -18.20 -9.40
C ASN A 42 5.17 -17.00 -9.03
N TYR A 43 5.69 -16.12 -8.17
CA TYR A 43 5.02 -14.86 -7.83
C TYR A 43 4.76 -14.02 -9.08
N MET A 44 5.79 -13.75 -9.89
CA MET A 44 5.65 -12.93 -11.10
C MET A 44 4.66 -13.50 -12.13
N LYS A 45 4.59 -14.83 -12.25
CA LYS A 45 3.65 -15.51 -13.16
C LYS A 45 2.19 -15.41 -12.72
N HIS A 46 1.95 -15.50 -11.42
CA HIS A 46 0.60 -15.71 -10.88
C HIS A 46 0.08 -14.56 -10.04
N PHE A 47 0.90 -13.55 -9.77
CA PHE A 47 0.46 -12.40 -8.98
C PHE A 47 -0.65 -11.62 -9.71
N HIS A 48 -1.74 -11.39 -9.00
CA HIS A 48 -2.84 -10.55 -9.44
C HIS A 48 -3.09 -9.43 -8.44
N LYS A 49 -3.24 -8.21 -8.94
CA LYS A 49 -3.68 -7.05 -8.18
C LYS A 49 -4.66 -6.24 -9.03
N GLN A 50 -5.84 -5.99 -8.55
CA GLN A 50 -6.83 -5.15 -9.23
C GLN A 50 -6.36 -3.70 -9.32
N ALA A 51 -6.98 -2.91 -10.21
CA ALA A 51 -6.87 -1.46 -10.16
C ALA A 51 -7.33 -0.95 -8.77
N TYR A 52 -6.77 0.15 -8.31
CA TYR A 52 -7.09 0.67 -6.96
C TYR A 52 -8.60 0.86 -6.76
N LYS A 53 -9.29 1.45 -7.73
CA LYS A 53 -10.75 1.65 -7.69
C LYS A 53 -11.57 0.35 -7.58
N ASP A 54 -10.96 -0.79 -7.93
CA ASP A 54 -11.58 -2.11 -7.89
C ASP A 54 -11.12 -2.90 -6.65
N GLN A 55 -10.32 -2.31 -5.76
CA GLN A 55 -9.91 -2.89 -4.48
C GLN A 55 -10.86 -2.45 -3.38
N ALA A 56 -11.25 -3.38 -2.52
CA ALA A 56 -12.22 -3.13 -1.46
C ALA A 56 -11.85 -1.94 -0.56
N ASP A 57 -10.56 -1.78 -0.23
CA ASP A 57 -10.10 -0.75 0.70
C ASP A 57 -9.99 0.66 0.08
N PHE A 58 -10.03 0.79 -1.25
CA PHE A 58 -9.93 2.06 -1.97
C PHE A 58 -11.20 2.42 -2.75
N SER A 59 -12.26 1.63 -2.63
CA SER A 59 -13.50 1.84 -3.36
C SER A 59 -14.66 2.32 -2.48
N PHE A 60 -14.39 3.02 -1.38
CA PHE A 60 -15.43 3.66 -0.58
C PHE A 60 -15.92 4.92 -1.27
N PRO A 61 -17.23 5.23 -1.17
CA PRO A 61 -17.79 6.45 -1.75
C PRO A 61 -17.07 7.69 -1.25
N MET A 62 -16.82 8.62 -2.15
CA MET A 62 -16.09 9.85 -1.86
C MET A 62 -16.74 11.04 -2.57
N ASN A 63 -16.86 12.15 -1.86
CA ASN A 63 -17.13 13.46 -2.45
C ASN A 63 -16.20 14.48 -1.82
N TYR A 64 -15.02 14.68 -2.44
CA TYR A 64 -13.97 15.48 -1.86
C TYR A 64 -13.34 16.40 -2.90
N LYS A 65 -13.33 17.71 -2.62
CA LYS A 65 -12.68 18.75 -3.46
C LYS A 65 -12.99 18.66 -4.95
N GLY A 66 -14.25 18.34 -5.29
CA GLY A 66 -14.72 18.26 -6.68
C GLY A 66 -14.58 16.88 -7.32
N LEU A 67 -13.91 15.93 -6.69
CA LEU A 67 -13.94 14.54 -7.11
C LEU A 67 -15.08 13.79 -6.45
N VAL A 68 -15.80 13.00 -7.24
CA VAL A 68 -16.88 12.16 -6.79
C VAL A 68 -16.63 10.73 -7.24
N PHE A 69 -16.70 9.80 -6.30
CA PHE A 69 -16.70 8.37 -6.56
C PHE A 69 -17.90 7.75 -5.83
N ASP A 70 -18.79 7.09 -6.57
CA ASP A 70 -20.05 6.55 -6.08
C ASP A 70 -20.29 5.08 -6.48
N GLN A 71 -19.25 4.39 -6.91
CA GLN A 71 -19.31 3.01 -7.41
C GLN A 71 -18.49 2.04 -6.54
N PRO A 72 -18.84 1.91 -5.24
CA PRO A 72 -18.14 0.99 -4.36
C PRO A 72 -18.27 -0.45 -4.84
N THR A 73 -17.18 -1.21 -4.71
CA THR A 73 -17.22 -2.65 -4.99
C THR A 73 -18.20 -3.38 -4.07
N PRO A 74 -18.69 -4.57 -4.43
CA PRO A 74 -19.55 -5.37 -3.52
C PRO A 74 -18.87 -5.62 -2.17
N GLU A 75 -17.57 -5.86 -2.15
CA GLU A 75 -16.76 -6.06 -0.95
C GLU A 75 -16.74 -4.81 -0.07
N ALA A 76 -16.49 -3.63 -0.66
CA ALA A 76 -16.54 -2.36 0.06
C ALA A 76 -17.95 -2.11 0.64
N GLN A 77 -19.01 -2.41 -0.11
CA GLN A 77 -20.40 -2.28 0.39
C GLN A 77 -20.68 -3.20 1.59
N VAL A 78 -20.10 -4.41 1.59
CA VAL A 78 -20.21 -5.32 2.75
C VAL A 78 -19.42 -4.75 3.93
N LEU A 79 -18.21 -4.26 3.71
CA LEU A 79 -17.39 -3.67 4.76
C LEU A 79 -18.03 -2.41 5.35
N MET A 80 -18.63 -1.54 4.51
CA MET A 80 -19.42 -0.39 4.97
C MET A 80 -20.49 -0.81 5.97
N LYS A 81 -21.28 -1.86 5.65
CA LYS A 81 -22.33 -2.37 6.56
C LYS A 81 -21.77 -2.88 7.89
N VAL A 82 -20.59 -3.50 7.85
CA VAL A 82 -19.88 -3.93 9.07
C VAL A 82 -19.45 -2.73 9.90
N LEU A 83 -18.83 -1.74 9.28
CA LEU A 83 -18.38 -0.50 9.94
C LEU A 83 -19.56 0.31 10.51
N ASP A 84 -20.64 0.48 9.75
CA ASP A 84 -21.85 1.18 10.19
C ASP A 84 -22.48 0.54 11.43
N ARG A 85 -22.49 -0.80 11.48
CA ARG A 85 -23.04 -1.56 12.58
C ARG A 85 -22.13 -1.57 13.80
N ALA A 86 -20.84 -1.87 13.59
CA ALA A 86 -19.86 -2.07 14.66
C ALA A 86 -19.39 -0.73 15.25
N LYS A 87 -19.18 0.29 14.41
CA LYS A 87 -18.56 1.57 14.78
C LYS A 87 -17.35 1.35 15.71
N PRO A 88 -16.34 0.58 15.27
CA PRO A 88 -15.26 0.15 16.13
C PRO A 88 -14.46 1.34 16.67
N ASP A 89 -13.96 1.21 17.91
CA ASP A 89 -13.02 2.18 18.50
C ASP A 89 -11.64 2.02 17.91
N PHE A 90 -11.27 0.77 17.61
CA PHE A 90 -10.00 0.41 16.99
C PHE A 90 -10.24 -0.41 15.73
N TYR A 91 -9.67 0.03 14.62
CA TYR A 91 -9.75 -0.63 13.32
C TYR A 91 -8.37 -1.11 12.89
N THR A 92 -8.27 -2.35 12.49
CA THR A 92 -7.00 -2.89 11.97
C THR A 92 -7.24 -3.69 10.71
N THR A 93 -6.33 -3.56 9.78
CA THR A 93 -6.29 -4.37 8.57
C THR A 93 -4.88 -4.88 8.33
N THR A 94 -4.79 -6.04 7.71
CA THR A 94 -3.51 -6.63 7.32
C THR A 94 -3.42 -6.59 5.81
N HIS A 95 -2.50 -5.79 5.32
CA HIS A 95 -2.10 -5.75 3.92
C HIS A 95 -0.86 -6.61 3.71
N ASN A 96 -0.33 -6.62 2.51
CA ASN A 96 0.86 -7.38 2.17
C ASN A 96 1.91 -6.46 1.57
N GLY A 97 3.00 -6.26 2.28
CA GLY A 97 4.21 -5.68 1.72
C GLY A 97 4.81 -6.61 0.65
N TYR A 98 5.37 -6.06 -0.42
CA TYR A 98 5.90 -6.87 -1.53
C TYR A 98 7.16 -7.65 -1.12
N ILE A 99 8.33 -7.12 -1.38
CA ILE A 99 9.62 -7.64 -0.95
C ILE A 99 10.32 -6.53 -0.18
N GLY A 100 10.66 -6.80 1.05
CA GLY A 100 11.26 -5.78 1.89
C GLY A 100 11.06 -6.04 3.37
N GLY A 101 11.24 -5.02 4.19
CA GLY A 101 10.91 -5.07 5.61
C GLY A 101 9.42 -4.92 5.86
N CYS A 102 8.95 -5.48 6.97
CA CYS A 102 7.62 -5.22 7.49
C CYS A 102 7.52 -3.77 7.95
N TYR A 103 6.37 -3.15 7.74
CA TYR A 103 6.10 -1.82 8.26
C TYR A 103 4.65 -1.70 8.71
N PHE A 104 4.37 -0.63 9.41
CA PHE A 104 3.07 -0.36 10.00
C PHE A 104 2.63 1.06 9.64
N VAL A 105 1.33 1.27 9.59
CA VAL A 105 0.76 2.58 9.29
C VAL A 105 -0.31 2.91 10.33
N GLY A 106 -0.11 3.97 11.09
CA GLY A 106 -0.98 4.36 12.19
C GLY A 106 -1.73 5.64 11.91
N SER A 107 -2.99 5.73 12.35
CA SER A 107 -3.79 6.95 12.25
C SER A 107 -3.34 8.07 13.19
N GLU A 108 -2.52 7.73 14.18
CA GLU A 108 -1.93 8.62 15.17
C GLU A 108 -0.65 8.02 15.73
N ASP A 109 0.13 8.80 16.50
CA ASP A 109 1.29 8.30 17.21
C ASP A 109 0.87 7.50 18.45
N PHE A 110 1.01 6.16 18.37
CA PHE A 110 0.71 5.24 19.48
C PHE A 110 1.82 5.20 20.55
N GLY A 111 2.95 5.84 20.32
CA GLY A 111 4.06 5.97 21.23
C GLY A 111 5.03 4.79 21.27
N GLN A 112 6.23 5.08 21.77
CA GLN A 112 7.36 4.16 21.75
C GLN A 112 7.11 2.78 22.40
N PRO A 113 6.33 2.64 23.50
CA PRO A 113 6.07 1.31 24.08
C PRO A 113 5.36 0.36 23.09
N VAL A 114 4.44 0.87 22.30
CA VAL A 114 3.73 0.08 21.28
C VAL A 114 4.69 -0.35 20.17
N TYR A 115 5.52 0.57 19.69
CA TYR A 115 6.48 0.30 18.62
C TYR A 115 7.56 -0.69 19.05
N GLN A 116 8.04 -0.61 20.30
CA GLN A 116 8.96 -1.58 20.86
C GLN A 116 8.34 -3.00 20.95
N ALA A 117 7.06 -3.09 21.32
CA ALA A 117 6.36 -4.38 21.34
C ALA A 117 6.24 -4.98 19.93
N PHE A 118 5.97 -4.18 18.91
CA PHE A 118 5.98 -4.65 17.52
C PHE A 118 7.37 -5.11 17.07
N ASN A 119 8.42 -4.36 17.37
CA ASN A 119 9.79 -4.75 17.02
C ASN A 119 10.16 -6.09 17.67
N GLN A 120 9.83 -6.30 18.94
CA GLN A 120 10.04 -7.58 19.63
C GLN A 120 9.28 -8.74 18.97
N LEU A 121 8.06 -8.50 18.48
CA LEU A 121 7.31 -9.50 17.72
C LEU A 121 7.98 -9.82 16.39
N LEU A 122 8.43 -8.82 15.65
CA LEU A 122 9.14 -9.02 14.38
C LEU A 122 10.43 -9.81 14.61
N GLU A 123 11.23 -9.47 15.63
CA GLU A 123 12.44 -10.19 16.00
C GLU A 123 12.12 -11.65 16.37
N LYS A 124 11.11 -11.88 17.22
CA LYS A 124 10.67 -13.22 17.61
C LYS A 124 10.32 -14.12 16.44
N TYR A 125 9.76 -13.56 15.39
CA TYR A 125 9.36 -14.30 14.19
C TYR A 125 10.36 -14.18 13.03
N ASN A 126 11.53 -13.59 13.28
CA ASN A 126 12.58 -13.37 12.29
C ASN A 126 12.06 -12.63 11.04
N LEU A 127 11.26 -11.61 11.28
CA LEU A 127 10.73 -10.72 10.25
C LEU A 127 11.50 -9.41 10.26
N PRO A 128 12.07 -8.97 9.14
CA PRO A 128 12.83 -7.73 9.08
C PRO A 128 11.89 -6.52 9.19
N LEU A 129 12.27 -5.54 9.99
CA LEU A 129 11.63 -4.23 9.99
C LEU A 129 12.13 -3.41 8.81
N ARG A 130 11.25 -2.66 8.15
CA ARG A 130 11.64 -1.64 7.17
C ARG A 130 12.35 -0.50 7.92
N ALA A 131 13.62 -0.27 7.59
CA ALA A 131 14.43 0.75 8.28
C ALA A 131 14.01 2.19 7.94
N SER A 132 13.37 2.42 6.79
CA SER A 132 12.96 3.75 6.34
C SER A 132 11.84 4.33 7.19
N ASN A 133 12.03 5.59 7.63
CA ASN A 133 10.99 6.38 8.31
C ASN A 133 10.17 7.23 7.33
N HIS A 134 10.40 7.09 6.04
CA HIS A 134 9.76 7.92 5.02
C HIS A 134 8.90 7.03 4.13
N ALA A 135 7.58 7.26 4.17
CA ALA A 135 6.67 6.80 3.13
C ALA A 135 6.63 7.89 2.06
N ASP A 136 6.99 7.55 0.88
CA ASP A 136 6.73 8.22 -0.42
C ASP A 136 6.52 9.77 -0.41
N GLY A 137 6.94 10.47 0.65
CA GLY A 137 6.81 11.92 0.81
C GLY A 137 5.44 12.43 1.25
N ILE A 138 4.42 11.55 1.37
CA ILE A 138 3.05 11.93 1.75
C ILE A 138 2.85 11.87 3.26
N ALA A 139 3.46 10.88 3.92
CA ALA A 139 3.26 10.60 5.33
C ALA A 139 4.53 10.82 6.16
N ALA A 140 4.39 11.33 7.37
CA ALA A 140 5.48 11.40 8.33
C ALA A 140 5.76 10.03 8.95
N GLY A 141 6.99 9.81 9.43
CA GLY A 141 7.34 8.63 10.23
C GLY A 141 7.19 8.91 11.72
N TYR A 142 6.50 8.05 12.44
CA TYR A 142 6.43 8.08 13.92
C TYR A 142 7.62 7.38 14.57
N ALA A 143 8.10 6.33 13.93
CA ALA A 143 9.26 5.54 14.33
C ALA A 143 9.80 4.74 13.14
N PRO A 144 11.00 4.11 13.23
CA PRO A 144 11.46 3.17 12.24
C PRO A 144 10.39 2.12 11.91
N GLY A 145 10.02 2.04 10.64
CA GLY A 145 8.97 1.14 10.16
C GLY A 145 7.55 1.47 10.60
N VAL A 146 7.29 2.63 11.22
CA VAL A 146 5.93 3.06 11.58
C VAL A 146 5.66 4.43 10.96
N LEU A 147 4.69 4.47 10.07
CA LEU A 147 4.33 5.62 9.26
C LEU A 147 2.97 6.16 9.65
N GLU A 148 2.72 7.43 9.36
CA GLU A 148 1.39 8.00 9.44
C GLU A 148 0.48 7.43 8.33
N LEU A 149 -0.78 7.18 8.64
CA LEU A 149 -1.79 6.77 7.66
C LEU A 149 -2.25 8.00 6.85
N PRO A 150 -1.90 8.08 5.56
CA PRO A 150 -2.23 9.24 4.75
C PRO A 150 -3.72 9.21 4.35
N LEU A 151 -4.55 9.95 5.07
CA LEU A 151 -5.95 10.15 4.73
C LEU A 151 -6.12 11.00 3.47
N ILE A 152 -7.34 11.11 2.98
CA ILE A 152 -7.66 11.86 1.75
C ILE A 152 -7.20 13.32 1.80
N ASP A 153 -7.24 13.95 2.96
CA ASP A 153 -6.78 15.33 3.19
C ASP A 153 -5.26 15.47 2.98
N ALA A 154 -4.47 14.52 3.49
CA ALA A 154 -3.03 14.49 3.34
C ALA A 154 -2.63 14.28 1.87
N ASN A 155 -3.32 13.37 1.19
CA ASN A 155 -3.12 13.13 -0.23
C ASN A 155 -3.44 14.38 -1.07
N TYR A 156 -4.55 15.04 -0.80
CA TYR A 156 -4.89 16.30 -1.46
C TYR A 156 -3.84 17.40 -1.18
N GLY A 157 -3.38 17.50 0.07
CA GLY A 157 -2.31 18.43 0.47
C GLY A 157 -1.02 18.21 -0.33
N TYR A 158 -0.63 16.94 -0.52
CA TYR A 158 0.52 16.56 -1.34
C TYR A 158 0.34 17.00 -2.80
N PHE A 159 -0.78 16.65 -3.45
CA PHE A 159 -1.07 17.06 -4.83
C PHE A 159 -0.98 18.59 -4.99
N LYS A 160 -1.58 19.33 -4.05
CA LYS A 160 -1.56 20.79 -4.05
C LYS A 160 -0.13 21.35 -3.87
N GLN A 161 0.65 20.78 -2.96
CA GLN A 161 2.02 21.21 -2.67
C GLN A 161 2.92 21.11 -3.91
N PHE A 162 2.76 20.02 -4.68
CA PHE A 162 3.56 19.76 -5.87
C PHE A 162 2.94 20.27 -7.17
N GLY A 163 1.81 20.96 -7.10
CA GLY A 163 1.12 21.49 -8.28
C GLY A 163 0.55 20.42 -9.20
N ILE A 164 0.27 19.23 -8.64
CA ILE A 164 -0.33 18.12 -9.37
C ILE A 164 -1.84 18.34 -9.46
N ASP A 165 -2.41 18.13 -10.64
CA ASP A 165 -3.86 18.22 -10.82
C ASP A 165 -4.57 17.14 -9.99
N TRP A 166 -5.44 17.56 -9.06
CA TRP A 166 -6.22 16.64 -8.24
C TRP A 166 -7.13 15.73 -9.06
N GLY A 167 -7.51 16.15 -10.26
CA GLY A 167 -8.25 15.33 -11.23
C GLY A 167 -7.51 14.06 -11.68
N LEU A 168 -6.18 14.00 -11.45
CA LEU A 168 -5.37 12.80 -11.71
C LEU A 168 -5.42 11.76 -10.58
N TRP A 169 -6.18 12.01 -9.52
CA TRP A 169 -6.42 11.01 -8.47
C TRP A 169 -7.07 9.76 -9.06
N ASP A 170 -6.37 8.65 -9.03
CA ASP A 170 -6.78 7.41 -9.70
C ASP A 170 -7.01 6.23 -8.75
N LEU A 171 -6.93 6.46 -7.44
CA LEU A 171 -7.26 5.43 -6.45
C LEU A 171 -8.75 5.08 -6.43
N GLY A 172 -9.59 5.85 -7.12
CA GLY A 172 -11.04 5.67 -7.17
C GLY A 172 -11.72 6.44 -6.06
N GLY A 173 -12.13 5.75 -4.98
CA GLY A 173 -12.77 6.34 -3.82
C GLY A 173 -11.80 6.73 -2.71
N GLN A 174 -12.33 6.90 -1.51
CA GLN A 174 -11.56 7.03 -0.29
C GLN A 174 -11.25 5.66 0.33
N MET A 175 -10.38 5.64 1.33
CA MET A 175 -10.05 4.42 2.07
C MET A 175 -11.17 4.05 3.07
N SER A 176 -11.17 2.79 3.51
CA SER A 176 -12.10 2.31 4.54
C SER A 176 -12.01 3.10 5.84
N TYR A 177 -10.82 3.55 6.22
CA TYR A 177 -10.65 4.34 7.43
C TYR A 177 -11.09 5.80 7.26
N ASP A 178 -10.94 6.43 6.08
CA ASP A 178 -11.55 7.74 5.81
C ASP A 178 -13.07 7.67 6.07
N TYR A 179 -13.73 6.64 5.52
CA TYR A 179 -15.15 6.39 5.75
C TYR A 179 -15.48 6.16 7.24
N LEU A 180 -14.66 5.35 7.94
CA LEU A 180 -14.86 5.12 9.37
C LEU A 180 -14.76 6.42 10.17
N LYS A 181 -13.83 7.31 9.82
CA LYS A 181 -13.70 8.63 10.47
C LYS A 181 -14.92 9.52 10.28
N GLU A 182 -15.66 9.39 9.16
CA GLU A 182 -16.90 10.13 8.95
C GLU A 182 -17.99 9.67 9.92
N ILE A 183 -18.11 8.34 10.15
CA ILE A 183 -19.16 7.77 11.01
C ILE A 183 -18.78 7.66 12.49
N LYS A 184 -17.48 7.65 12.79
CA LYS A 184 -16.92 7.61 14.15
C LYS A 184 -15.59 8.39 14.21
N PRO A 185 -15.62 9.70 14.42
CA PRO A 185 -14.43 10.56 14.43
C PRO A 185 -13.37 10.17 15.47
N SER A 186 -13.75 9.50 16.56
CA SER A 186 -12.85 9.04 17.63
C SER A 186 -12.16 7.72 17.33
N ALA A 187 -12.53 7.02 16.24
CA ALA A 187 -11.90 5.76 15.88
C ALA A 187 -10.42 5.96 15.56
N VAL A 188 -9.60 4.99 15.95
CA VAL A 188 -8.19 4.92 15.57
C VAL A 188 -7.92 3.69 14.72
N ALA A 189 -6.90 3.75 13.87
CA ALA A 189 -6.53 2.64 12.99
C ALA A 189 -5.04 2.32 13.04
N PHE A 190 -4.74 1.05 12.81
CA PHE A 190 -3.39 0.55 12.71
C PHE A 190 -3.32 -0.54 11.64
N TYR A 191 -2.62 -0.26 10.55
CA TYR A 191 -2.45 -1.17 9.43
C TYR A 191 -1.11 -1.87 9.53
N SER A 192 -1.06 -3.14 9.21
CA SER A 192 0.16 -3.92 9.17
C SER A 192 0.46 -4.37 7.74
N GLU A 193 1.71 -4.20 7.34
CA GLU A 193 2.23 -4.54 6.02
C GLU A 193 3.37 -5.56 6.15
N PRO A 194 3.06 -6.83 6.48
CA PRO A 194 4.07 -7.87 6.52
C PRO A 194 4.59 -8.18 5.11
N ALA A 195 5.90 -8.31 4.98
CA ALA A 195 6.52 -8.66 3.71
C ALA A 195 6.38 -10.16 3.40
N TYR A 196 6.15 -10.50 2.13
CA TYR A 196 6.16 -11.91 1.68
C TYR A 196 7.55 -12.54 1.71
N GLY A 197 8.56 -11.73 1.52
CA GLY A 197 9.94 -12.15 1.54
C GLY A 197 10.87 -10.94 1.64
N TYR A 198 12.13 -11.20 1.91
CA TYR A 198 13.15 -10.17 1.96
C TYR A 198 14.50 -10.69 1.49
N HIS A 199 15.30 -9.80 0.94
CA HIS A 199 16.71 -10.08 0.67
C HIS A 199 17.51 -9.72 1.93
N PRO A 200 18.52 -10.53 2.34
CA PRO A 200 19.34 -10.25 3.52
C PRO A 200 19.96 -8.85 3.56
N ASP A 201 20.32 -8.32 2.39
CA ASP A 201 20.93 -6.99 2.27
C ASP A 201 19.98 -5.84 2.64
N ILE A 202 18.66 -6.08 2.70
CA ILE A 202 17.71 -5.04 3.11
C ILE A 202 17.89 -4.61 4.57
N LEU A 203 18.50 -5.47 5.38
CA LEU A 203 18.87 -5.20 6.78
C LEU A 203 20.27 -4.59 6.89
N SER A 204 20.98 -4.42 5.79
CA SER A 204 22.34 -3.89 5.80
C SER A 204 22.31 -2.38 5.99
N GLU A 205 22.93 -1.91 7.06
CA GLU A 205 23.17 -0.48 7.32
C GLU A 205 24.53 -0.03 6.76
N LYS A 206 25.14 -0.84 5.89
CA LYS A 206 26.43 -0.47 5.29
C LYS A 206 26.23 0.72 4.36
N GLU A 207 26.97 1.76 4.61
CA GLU A 207 27.11 2.87 3.67
C GLU A 207 27.70 2.34 2.35
N THR A 208 27.23 2.88 1.25
CA THR A 208 27.74 2.58 -0.09
C THR A 208 28.53 3.77 -0.60
N ASP A 209 29.51 3.52 -1.47
CA ASP A 209 30.27 4.57 -2.14
C ASP A 209 29.46 5.26 -3.27
N ILE A 210 28.20 4.87 -3.44
CA ILE A 210 27.32 5.41 -4.50
C ILE A 210 26.57 6.63 -3.96
N PRO A 211 26.84 7.84 -4.47
CA PRO A 211 26.06 9.01 -4.11
C PRO A 211 24.57 8.81 -4.39
N LEU A 212 23.70 9.25 -3.48
CA LEU A 212 22.23 9.09 -3.59
C LEU A 212 21.70 9.60 -4.94
N ARG A 213 22.23 10.74 -5.43
CA ARG A 213 21.87 11.27 -6.75
C ARG A 213 22.20 10.29 -7.89
N GLN A 214 23.34 9.63 -7.83
CA GLN A 214 23.74 8.65 -8.85
C GLN A 214 22.82 7.43 -8.81
N LEU A 215 22.49 6.94 -7.60
CA LEU A 215 21.52 5.87 -7.42
C LEU A 215 20.15 6.24 -8.01
N ALA A 216 19.66 7.43 -7.70
CA ALA A 216 18.38 7.91 -8.21
C ALA A 216 18.33 8.00 -9.75
N LEU A 217 19.41 8.54 -10.38
CA LEU A 217 19.51 8.58 -11.83
C LEU A 217 19.56 7.18 -12.46
N ARG A 218 20.22 6.23 -11.80
CA ARG A 218 20.26 4.84 -12.26
C ARG A 218 18.89 4.18 -12.16
N LEU A 219 18.18 4.34 -11.04
CA LEU A 219 16.82 3.82 -10.86
C LEU A 219 15.83 4.40 -11.88
N ASP A 220 15.96 5.69 -12.20
CA ASP A 220 15.16 6.33 -13.25
C ASP A 220 15.44 5.73 -14.64
N ALA A 221 16.73 5.52 -14.99
CA ALA A 221 17.10 4.90 -16.24
C ALA A 221 16.60 3.45 -16.34
N ASP A 222 16.75 2.66 -15.26
CA ASP A 222 16.27 1.27 -15.18
C ASP A 222 14.74 1.22 -15.30
N SER A 223 14.02 2.13 -14.65
CA SER A 223 12.55 2.24 -14.74
C SER A 223 12.10 2.57 -16.17
N LYS A 224 12.76 3.50 -16.84
CA LYS A 224 12.48 3.85 -18.25
C LYS A 224 12.74 2.67 -19.17
N PHE A 225 13.83 1.95 -18.97
CA PHE A 225 14.14 0.75 -19.74
C PHE A 225 13.10 -0.34 -19.56
N ILE A 226 12.73 -0.67 -18.31
CA ILE A 226 11.70 -1.67 -18.00
C ILE A 226 10.35 -1.26 -18.61
N LYS A 227 9.98 0.02 -18.49
CA LYS A 227 8.74 0.55 -19.08
C LYS A 227 8.72 0.32 -20.60
N THR A 228 9.80 0.70 -21.30
CA THR A 228 9.90 0.52 -22.74
C THR A 228 9.74 -0.95 -23.13
N LEU A 229 10.45 -1.84 -22.45
CA LEU A 229 10.38 -3.27 -22.66
C LEU A 229 8.95 -3.82 -22.46
N VAL A 230 8.29 -3.42 -21.37
CA VAL A 230 6.92 -3.84 -21.07
C VAL A 230 5.93 -3.38 -22.14
N LEU A 231 6.08 -2.15 -22.63
CA LEU A 231 5.21 -1.61 -23.68
C LEU A 231 5.42 -2.33 -25.01
N GLU A 232 6.66 -2.61 -25.40
CA GLU A 232 7.00 -3.37 -26.60
C GLU A 232 6.44 -4.80 -26.54
N GLU A 233 6.57 -5.48 -25.40
CA GLU A 233 6.02 -6.83 -25.22
C GLU A 233 4.48 -6.82 -25.19
N TRP A 234 3.88 -5.82 -24.55
CA TRP A 234 2.44 -5.65 -24.57
C TRP A 234 1.88 -5.47 -25.97
N ASP A 235 2.51 -4.64 -26.78
CA ASP A 235 2.09 -4.40 -28.17
C ASP A 235 2.10 -5.66 -29.03
N LYS A 236 2.99 -6.62 -28.72
CA LYS A 236 3.04 -7.91 -29.41
C LYS A 236 1.89 -8.85 -29.06
N VAL A 237 1.35 -8.78 -27.85
CA VAL A 237 0.41 -9.78 -27.32
C VAL A 237 -1.01 -9.26 -27.06
N LYS A 238 -1.21 -7.94 -26.97
CA LYS A 238 -2.49 -7.32 -26.55
C LYS A 238 -3.71 -7.75 -27.35
N ASP A 239 -3.53 -8.16 -28.61
CA ASP A 239 -4.61 -8.57 -29.49
C ASP A 239 -4.88 -10.09 -29.46
N ASP A 240 -3.92 -10.88 -28.99
CA ASP A 240 -3.97 -12.34 -28.97
C ASP A 240 -4.42 -12.90 -27.60
N VAL A 241 -4.59 -12.04 -26.59
CA VAL A 241 -5.00 -12.45 -25.24
C VAL A 241 -6.50 -12.30 -25.01
N ASP A 242 -7.05 -13.12 -24.14
CA ASP A 242 -8.46 -13.03 -23.73
C ASP A 242 -8.73 -11.70 -23.00
N LYS A 243 -9.43 -10.79 -23.67
CA LYS A 243 -9.77 -9.45 -23.18
C LYS A 243 -10.76 -9.46 -22.00
N THR A 244 -11.40 -10.59 -21.73
CA THR A 244 -12.30 -10.76 -20.57
C THR A 244 -11.55 -11.18 -19.32
N SER A 245 -10.34 -11.72 -19.48
CA SER A 245 -9.49 -12.18 -18.39
C SER A 245 -9.21 -11.08 -17.36
N PRO A 246 -9.29 -11.37 -16.06
CA PRO A 246 -8.87 -10.45 -15.00
C PRO A 246 -7.41 -10.01 -15.15
N PHE A 247 -6.53 -10.92 -15.60
CA PHE A 247 -5.12 -10.62 -15.84
C PHE A 247 -4.92 -9.63 -16.99
N TYR A 248 -5.69 -9.75 -18.08
CA TYR A 248 -5.66 -8.75 -19.15
C TYR A 248 -6.10 -7.37 -18.65
N LYS A 249 -7.22 -7.29 -17.93
CA LYS A 249 -7.76 -6.03 -17.41
C LYS A 249 -6.76 -5.35 -16.47
N LYS A 250 -6.15 -6.13 -15.58
CA LYS A 250 -5.07 -5.66 -14.69
C LYS A 250 -3.89 -5.13 -15.50
N SER A 251 -3.33 -5.95 -16.40
CA SER A 251 -2.15 -5.57 -17.18
C SER A 251 -2.40 -4.32 -18.00
N LYS A 252 -3.54 -4.24 -18.67
CA LYS A 252 -3.96 -3.06 -19.41
C LYS A 252 -4.01 -1.81 -18.52
N HIS A 253 -4.61 -1.91 -17.33
CA HIS A 253 -4.71 -0.78 -16.41
C HIS A 253 -3.33 -0.25 -16.03
N TYR A 254 -2.42 -1.12 -15.54
CA TYR A 254 -1.10 -0.70 -15.10
C TYR A 254 -0.19 -0.25 -16.24
N ILE A 255 -0.33 -0.83 -17.43
CA ILE A 255 0.44 -0.44 -18.62
C ILE A 255 -0.01 0.93 -19.11
N LEU A 256 -1.32 1.19 -19.21
CA LEU A 256 -1.82 2.52 -19.60
C LEU A 256 -1.41 3.58 -18.57
N LYS A 257 -1.53 3.26 -17.28
CA LYS A 257 -1.06 4.13 -16.20
C LYS A 257 0.43 4.43 -16.32
N ALA A 258 1.25 3.42 -16.64
CA ALA A 258 2.68 3.62 -16.87
C ALA A 258 2.97 4.51 -18.10
N GLN A 259 2.08 4.56 -19.10
CA GLN A 259 2.23 5.48 -20.22
C GLN A 259 2.03 6.93 -19.81
N ASP A 260 1.06 7.21 -18.94
CA ASP A 260 0.63 8.58 -18.62
C ASP A 260 1.42 9.24 -17.49
N HIS A 261 1.88 8.48 -16.46
CA HIS A 261 2.31 9.07 -15.20
C HIS A 261 3.81 9.01 -14.89
N LEU A 262 4.63 8.23 -15.59
CA LEU A 262 6.06 8.09 -15.24
C LEU A 262 6.97 9.18 -15.83
N GLN A 263 6.43 10.13 -16.57
CA GLN A 263 7.27 11.18 -17.18
C GLN A 263 7.66 12.30 -16.22
N ASP A 264 6.91 12.54 -15.14
CA ASP A 264 7.01 13.81 -14.40
C ASP A 264 7.42 13.72 -12.92
N PHE A 265 7.41 12.54 -12.29
CA PHE A 265 7.61 12.44 -10.84
C PHE A 265 9.08 12.46 -10.36
N LEU A 266 9.98 11.87 -11.10
CA LEU A 266 11.39 11.76 -10.71
C LEU A 266 12.27 12.94 -11.13
N PRO A 267 12.05 13.63 -12.27
CA PRO A 267 12.98 14.64 -12.74
C PRO A 267 13.14 15.84 -11.80
N ASP A 268 12.07 16.35 -11.24
CA ASP A 268 12.13 17.58 -10.43
C ASP A 268 12.76 17.34 -9.04
N PHE A 269 12.48 16.19 -8.45
CA PHE A 269 13.06 15.80 -7.16
C PHE A 269 14.58 15.52 -7.27
N ILE A 270 14.97 14.84 -8.35
CA ILE A 270 16.37 14.49 -8.61
C ILE A 270 17.16 15.68 -9.14
N LEU A 271 16.52 16.54 -9.95
CA LEU A 271 17.18 17.67 -10.60
C LEU A 271 17.26 18.93 -9.72
N ARG A 272 16.48 19.00 -8.65
CA ARG A 272 16.45 20.14 -7.72
C ARG A 272 16.61 19.69 -6.27
N PRO A 273 17.76 19.09 -5.92
CA PRO A 273 18.02 18.66 -4.53
C PRO A 273 17.91 19.80 -3.52
N GLU A 274 18.11 21.05 -3.94
CA GLU A 274 17.97 22.26 -3.11
C GLU A 274 16.53 22.54 -2.66
N LYS A 275 15.52 21.92 -3.26
CA LYS A 275 14.11 22.02 -2.85
C LYS A 275 13.63 20.85 -2.00
N SER A 276 14.45 19.85 -1.81
CA SER A 276 14.13 18.66 -1.05
C SER A 276 14.63 18.80 0.39
N LEU A 277 13.73 18.99 1.33
CA LEU A 277 14.01 18.96 2.78
C LEU A 277 14.55 17.59 3.28
N LEU A 278 14.72 16.62 2.38
CA LEU A 278 15.18 15.28 2.69
C LEU A 278 16.71 15.08 2.58
N PHE A 279 17.45 16.12 2.17
CA PHE A 279 18.89 15.99 1.90
C PHE A 279 19.77 16.84 2.81
N ASP A 280 19.21 17.53 3.77
CA ASP A 280 19.95 18.41 4.72
C ASP A 280 20.06 17.80 6.13
N SER A 281 20.17 16.46 6.25
CA SER A 281 20.52 15.86 7.54
C SER A 281 21.50 14.73 7.39
#